data_ede7ad58d3551a06579f8d0ffd0e58df
#
_entry.id   ede7ad58d3551a06579f8d0ffd0e58df
#
_cell.length_a   1.000
_cell.length_b   1.000
_cell.length_c   1.000
_cell.angle_alpha   90.00
_cell.angle_beta   90.00
_cell.angle_gamma   90.00
#
_symmetry.space_group_name_H-M   'P 1'
#
loop_
_entity.id
_entity.type
_entity.pdbx_description
1 polymer ?
#
loop_
_entity_poly.entity_id
_entity_poly.type
_entity_poly.pdbx_seq_one_letter_code
_entity_poly.pdbx_strand_id
1 'polypeptide(L)'
;MTIAFSLTDPMSIAVGAAAVGLLIGILAVLGYKRYRIRRERRAREARIASVSVDYLRDVALPDASGTELHLDYLLLTTRGLLVLDLRDIAGNVFGSDSMTEWTVMAAGRRFTFGNPQAALYDRIAAVKGWAGAIPVEGRVVFSRAATFPKGLPRMTLREESLEADFLLGERGHAERVVAPWMDDWQRLKTSARPSRFQRS
;
A
#
# COMPACT_ATOMS: atom_id res chain seq x y z
N MET A 1 52.29 20.41 23.65
CA MET A 1 52.53 20.39 22.19
C MET A 1 51.19 20.58 21.53
N THR A 2 50.83 21.85 21.25
CA THR A 2 49.52 22.25 20.74
C THR A 2 49.59 22.24 19.22
N ILE A 3 48.97 21.31 18.57
CA ILE A 3 48.89 21.30 17.11
C ILE A 3 47.84 22.34 16.71
N ALA A 4 48.30 23.52 16.31
CA ALA A 4 47.47 24.57 15.72
C ALA A 4 47.06 24.11 14.31
N PHE A 5 45.82 23.71 14.14
CA PHE A 5 45.24 23.40 12.85
C PHE A 5 45.02 24.71 12.10
N SER A 6 45.87 25.02 11.13
CA SER A 6 45.72 26.22 10.29
C SER A 6 44.65 25.92 9.22
N LEU A 7 43.57 26.69 9.25
CA LEU A 7 42.47 26.61 8.28
C LEU A 7 42.85 27.04 6.84
N THR A 8 44.12 27.43 6.63
CA THR A 8 44.67 27.92 5.34
C THR A 8 45.56 26.92 4.64
N ASP A 9 45.76 25.71 5.22
CA ASP A 9 46.53 24.65 4.56
C ASP A 9 45.75 24.08 3.35
N PRO A 10 46.35 23.96 2.17
CA PRO A 10 45.68 23.43 0.96
C PRO A 10 45.10 22.05 1.20
N MET A 11 45.66 21.28 2.10
CA MET A 11 45.17 19.94 2.46
C MET A 11 43.87 20.01 3.29
N SER A 12 43.74 20.98 4.20
CA SER A 12 42.50 21.17 4.99
C SER A 12 41.37 21.73 4.13
N ILE A 13 41.66 22.57 3.16
CA ILE A 13 40.68 23.07 2.16
C ILE A 13 40.18 21.92 1.27
N ALA A 14 41.09 21.04 0.79
CA ALA A 14 40.73 19.89 -0.04
C ALA A 14 39.86 18.87 0.73
N VAL A 15 40.17 18.61 2.00
CA VAL A 15 39.38 17.73 2.87
C VAL A 15 38.00 18.35 3.13
N GLY A 16 37.92 19.64 3.39
CA GLY A 16 36.66 20.36 3.57
C GLY A 16 35.77 20.31 2.30
N ALA A 17 36.36 20.55 1.13
CA ALA A 17 35.65 20.49 -0.15
C ALA A 17 35.14 19.06 -0.45
N ALA A 18 35.92 18.02 -0.15
CA ALA A 18 35.53 16.64 -0.29
C ALA A 18 34.35 16.28 0.66
N ALA A 19 34.40 16.71 1.93
CA ALA A 19 33.33 16.51 2.89
C ALA A 19 32.01 17.20 2.46
N VAL A 20 32.08 18.43 1.96
CA VAL A 20 30.92 19.16 1.42
C VAL A 20 30.35 18.44 0.20
N GLY A 21 31.20 17.99 -0.73
CA GLY A 21 30.78 17.22 -1.90
C GLY A 21 30.07 15.91 -1.52
N LEU A 22 30.61 15.19 -0.53
CA LEU A 22 29.99 13.97 -0.01
C LEU A 22 28.61 14.26 0.63
N LEU A 23 28.51 15.33 1.42
CA LEU A 23 27.25 15.74 2.05
C LEU A 23 26.18 16.10 1.01
N ILE A 24 26.56 16.86 -0.02
CA ILE A 24 25.66 17.19 -1.13
C ILE A 24 25.21 15.91 -1.85
N GLY A 25 26.11 14.98 -2.11
CA GLY A 25 25.80 13.69 -2.73
C GLY A 25 24.80 12.88 -1.89
N ILE A 26 25.01 12.79 -0.58
CA ILE A 26 24.08 12.12 0.35
C ILE A 26 22.71 12.79 0.33
N LEU A 27 22.66 14.12 0.43
CA LEU A 27 21.41 14.88 0.41
C LEU A 27 20.67 14.71 -0.92
N ALA A 28 21.38 14.68 -2.05
CA ALA A 28 20.80 14.44 -3.36
C ALA A 28 20.18 13.02 -3.46
N VAL A 29 20.88 11.98 -2.97
CA VAL A 29 20.37 10.61 -2.94
C VAL A 29 19.14 10.48 -2.04
N LEU A 30 19.19 11.10 -0.85
CA LEU A 30 18.05 11.11 0.07
C LEU A 30 16.84 11.88 -0.52
N GLY A 31 17.10 13.03 -1.15
CA GLY A 31 16.08 13.82 -1.85
C GLY A 31 15.44 13.04 -2.99
N TYR A 32 16.26 12.37 -3.82
CA TYR A 32 15.77 11.54 -4.90
C TYR A 32 14.93 10.34 -4.41
N LYS A 33 15.37 9.64 -3.35
CA LYS A 33 14.59 8.56 -2.72
C LYS A 33 13.23 9.07 -2.23
N ARG A 34 13.21 10.21 -1.52
CA ARG A 34 11.96 10.82 -1.05
C ARG A 34 11.05 11.25 -2.19
N TYR A 35 11.61 11.85 -3.25
CA TYR A 35 10.86 12.23 -4.44
C TYR A 35 10.22 11.01 -5.12
N ARG A 36 10.98 9.93 -5.30
CA ARG A 36 10.50 8.67 -5.88
C ARG A 36 9.35 8.06 -5.07
N ILE A 37 9.51 7.97 -3.74
CA ILE A 37 8.45 7.46 -2.85
C ILE A 37 7.19 8.32 -2.94
N ARG A 38 7.32 9.65 -2.95
CA ARG A 38 6.18 10.56 -3.09
C ARG A 38 5.49 10.42 -4.45
N ARG A 39 6.25 10.22 -5.52
CA ARG A 39 5.72 10.00 -6.86
C ARG A 39 4.94 8.69 -6.95
N GLU A 40 5.48 7.61 -6.40
CA GLU A 40 4.82 6.30 -6.35
C GLU A 40 3.52 6.37 -5.52
N ARG A 41 3.55 7.04 -4.36
CA ARG A 41 2.35 7.31 -3.55
C ARG A 41 1.28 8.07 -4.33
N ARG A 42 1.62 9.17 -4.97
CA ARG A 42 0.67 9.96 -5.77
C ARG A 42 0.08 9.16 -6.92
N ALA A 43 0.89 8.35 -7.60
CA ALA A 43 0.41 7.48 -8.67
C ALA A 43 -0.55 6.41 -8.15
N ARG A 44 -0.30 5.85 -6.97
CA ARG A 44 -1.21 4.91 -6.30
C ARG A 44 -2.52 5.60 -5.89
N GLU A 45 -2.46 6.76 -5.27
CA GLU A 45 -3.65 7.54 -4.88
C GLU A 45 -4.50 7.93 -6.10
N ALA A 46 -3.89 8.29 -7.22
CA ALA A 46 -4.60 8.57 -8.46
C ALA A 46 -5.35 7.33 -8.99
N ARG A 47 -4.73 6.13 -8.94
CA ARG A 47 -5.40 4.88 -9.31
C ARG A 47 -6.53 4.52 -8.35
N ILE A 48 -6.34 4.71 -7.05
CA ILE A 48 -7.40 4.49 -6.06
C ILE A 48 -8.60 5.41 -6.37
N ALA A 49 -8.33 6.68 -6.66
CA ALA A 49 -9.37 7.65 -7.01
C ALA A 49 -10.07 7.33 -8.34
N SER A 50 -9.40 6.67 -9.30
CA SER A 50 -10.01 6.28 -10.59
C SER A 50 -10.93 5.07 -10.49
N VAL A 51 -10.82 4.28 -9.42
CA VAL A 51 -11.61 3.05 -9.21
C VAL A 51 -12.63 3.18 -8.08
N SER A 52 -12.70 4.31 -7.38
CA SER A 52 -13.59 4.50 -6.23
C SER A 52 -14.30 5.85 -6.23
N VAL A 53 -15.52 5.88 -5.70
CA VAL A 53 -16.27 7.11 -5.44
C VAL A 53 -15.71 7.82 -4.21
N ASP A 54 -15.39 7.05 -3.17
CA ASP A 54 -14.77 7.50 -1.91
C ASP A 54 -13.91 6.38 -1.34
N TYR A 55 -12.99 6.70 -0.44
CA TYR A 55 -12.14 5.68 0.19
C TYR A 55 -11.62 6.10 1.56
N LEU A 56 -11.29 5.10 2.37
CA LEU A 56 -10.53 5.22 3.60
C LEU A 56 -9.14 4.62 3.40
N ARG A 57 -8.15 5.20 4.05
CA ARG A 57 -6.76 4.75 4.02
C ARG A 57 -6.20 4.65 5.43
N ASP A 58 -5.37 3.61 5.67
CA ASP A 58 -4.66 3.39 6.93
C ASP A 58 -5.61 3.45 8.15
N VAL A 59 -6.72 2.73 8.07
CA VAL A 59 -7.73 2.70 9.13
C VAL A 59 -7.77 1.35 9.84
N ALA A 60 -8.30 1.34 11.05
CA ALA A 60 -8.62 0.14 11.80
C ALA A 60 -10.12 0.04 12.01
N LEU A 61 -10.66 -1.17 11.85
CA LEU A 61 -12.03 -1.51 12.19
C LEU A 61 -12.03 -2.68 13.18
N PRO A 62 -12.85 -2.64 14.24
CA PRO A 62 -12.99 -3.79 15.11
C PRO A 62 -13.79 -4.90 14.42
N ASP A 63 -13.34 -6.14 14.62
CA ASP A 63 -14.10 -7.33 14.26
C ASP A 63 -15.18 -7.63 15.32
N ALA A 64 -15.89 -8.77 15.16
CA ALA A 64 -16.92 -9.21 16.09
C ALA A 64 -16.40 -9.51 17.51
N SER A 65 -15.09 -9.76 17.67
CA SER A 65 -14.43 -9.98 18.96
C SER A 65 -13.93 -8.69 19.62
N GLY A 66 -14.02 -7.56 18.92
CA GLY A 66 -13.47 -6.28 19.34
C GLY A 66 -11.97 -6.11 18.99
N THR A 67 -11.37 -7.06 18.26
CA THR A 67 -9.98 -6.95 17.79
C THR A 67 -9.91 -5.95 16.65
N GLU A 68 -9.03 -4.95 16.75
CA GLU A 68 -8.85 -3.96 15.69
C GLU A 68 -8.03 -4.56 14.54
N LEU A 69 -8.64 -4.66 13.35
CA LEU A 69 -7.99 -5.10 12.13
C LEU A 69 -7.60 -3.89 11.28
N HIS A 70 -6.32 -3.84 10.91
CA HIS A 70 -5.78 -2.81 10.02
C HIS A 70 -6.20 -3.04 8.57
N LEU A 71 -6.68 -1.98 7.91
CA LEU A 71 -7.00 -1.91 6.50
C LEU A 71 -6.09 -0.90 5.81
N ASP A 72 -5.30 -1.33 4.82
CA ASP A 72 -4.50 -0.40 4.03
C ASP A 72 -5.41 0.56 3.24
N TYR A 73 -6.41 0.00 2.55
CA TYR A 73 -7.47 0.77 1.90
C TYR A 73 -8.82 0.05 2.00
N LEU A 74 -9.87 0.83 2.17
CA LEU A 74 -11.26 0.42 2.00
C LEU A 74 -11.93 1.40 1.04
N LEU A 75 -12.35 0.91 -0.12
CA LEU A 75 -12.90 1.71 -1.21
C LEU A 75 -14.40 1.50 -1.35
N LEU A 76 -15.13 2.57 -1.60
CA LEU A 76 -16.52 2.51 -2.08
C LEU A 76 -16.48 2.54 -3.62
N THR A 77 -16.81 1.42 -4.24
CA THR A 77 -16.84 1.22 -5.69
C THR A 77 -18.28 1.02 -6.18
N THR A 78 -18.50 1.02 -7.49
CA THR A 78 -19.82 0.68 -8.08
C THR A 78 -20.25 -0.77 -7.86
N ARG A 79 -19.34 -1.64 -7.35
CA ARG A 79 -19.61 -3.04 -7.04
C ARG A 79 -19.82 -3.30 -5.54
N GLY A 80 -19.63 -2.28 -4.72
CA GLY A 80 -19.67 -2.36 -3.26
C GLY A 80 -18.36 -1.93 -2.61
N LEU A 81 -18.10 -2.42 -1.40
CA LEU A 81 -16.86 -2.17 -0.68
C LEU A 81 -15.75 -3.10 -1.15
N LEU A 82 -14.60 -2.52 -1.46
CA LEU A 82 -13.38 -3.24 -1.84
C LEU A 82 -12.29 -3.04 -0.79
N VAL A 83 -11.93 -4.12 -0.12
CA VAL A 83 -10.78 -4.16 0.82
C VAL A 83 -9.51 -4.43 0.02
N LEU A 84 -8.53 -3.54 0.10
CA LEU A 84 -7.21 -3.77 -0.49
C LEU A 84 -6.17 -4.01 0.60
N ASP A 85 -5.46 -5.14 0.49
CA ASP A 85 -4.28 -5.47 1.30
C ASP A 85 -3.04 -5.32 0.42
N LEU A 86 -2.23 -4.30 0.68
CA LEU A 86 -1.07 -3.98 -0.15
C LEU A 86 0.15 -4.81 0.23
N ARG A 87 0.90 -5.27 -0.78
CA ARG A 87 2.15 -6.02 -0.61
C ARG A 87 3.25 -5.40 -1.46
N ASP A 88 4.11 -4.60 -0.83
CA ASP A 88 5.28 -3.99 -1.46
C ASP A 88 6.45 -4.99 -1.50
N ILE A 89 6.25 -6.08 -2.26
CA ILE A 89 7.23 -7.16 -2.45
C ILE A 89 7.83 -7.03 -3.85
N ALA A 90 9.15 -7.17 -3.94
CA ALA A 90 9.87 -7.20 -5.22
C ALA A 90 10.42 -8.61 -5.48
N GLY A 91 10.32 -9.08 -6.74
CA GLY A 91 10.85 -10.37 -7.19
C GLY A 91 9.80 -11.34 -7.66
N ASN A 92 10.23 -12.58 -7.91
CA ASN A 92 9.35 -13.66 -8.36
C ASN A 92 8.59 -14.26 -7.16
N VAL A 93 7.29 -14.10 -7.14
CA VAL A 93 6.39 -14.65 -6.10
C VAL A 93 5.83 -15.97 -6.57
N PHE A 94 5.97 -16.99 -5.74
CA PHE A 94 5.43 -18.33 -5.94
C PHE A 94 4.45 -18.60 -4.80
N GLY A 95 3.17 -18.65 -5.12
CA GLY A 95 2.09 -18.89 -4.19
C GLY A 95 0.88 -19.51 -4.87
N SER A 96 0.01 -20.12 -4.10
CA SER A 96 -1.29 -20.61 -4.53
C SER A 96 -2.30 -20.53 -3.39
N ASP A 97 -3.57 -20.71 -3.70
CA ASP A 97 -4.66 -20.61 -2.73
C ASP A 97 -4.56 -21.67 -1.61
N SER A 98 -3.98 -22.84 -1.93
CA SER A 98 -3.85 -23.96 -0.99
C SER A 98 -2.58 -23.93 -0.15
N MET A 99 -1.64 -23.04 -0.44
CA MET A 99 -0.38 -22.93 0.29
C MET A 99 -0.55 -22.07 1.55
N THR A 100 -0.01 -22.52 2.68
CA THR A 100 0.03 -21.74 3.92
C THR A 100 1.09 -20.63 3.89
N GLU A 101 2.15 -20.85 3.13
CA GLU A 101 3.25 -19.89 2.95
C GLU A 101 3.55 -19.71 1.46
N TRP A 102 3.86 -18.47 1.10
CA TRP A 102 4.32 -18.11 -0.23
C TRP A 102 5.82 -17.83 -0.23
N THR A 103 6.46 -18.09 -1.34
CA THR A 103 7.92 -17.90 -1.50
C THR A 103 8.20 -16.74 -2.44
N VAL A 104 9.20 -15.94 -2.11
CA VAL A 104 9.74 -14.90 -2.99
C VAL A 104 11.20 -15.22 -3.32
N MET A 105 11.53 -15.07 -4.59
CA MET A 105 12.91 -15.12 -5.06
C MET A 105 13.29 -13.74 -5.61
N ALA A 106 14.24 -13.08 -4.96
CA ALA A 106 14.73 -11.77 -5.33
C ALA A 106 16.24 -11.67 -5.15
N ALA A 107 16.95 -11.15 -6.14
CA ALA A 107 18.41 -10.95 -6.12
C ALA A 107 19.20 -12.19 -5.65
N GLY A 108 18.81 -13.39 -6.11
CA GLY A 108 19.45 -14.65 -5.74
C GLY A 108 19.15 -15.16 -4.33
N ARG A 109 18.26 -14.48 -3.59
CA ARG A 109 17.83 -14.88 -2.24
C ARG A 109 16.39 -15.41 -2.27
N ARG A 110 16.12 -16.37 -1.40
CA ARG A 110 14.79 -16.92 -1.16
C ARG A 110 14.32 -16.53 0.23
N PHE A 111 13.07 -16.05 0.34
CA PHE A 111 12.40 -15.86 1.62
C PHE A 111 10.94 -16.29 1.51
N THR A 112 10.31 -16.63 2.62
CA THR A 112 8.91 -17.03 2.70
C THR A 112 8.13 -16.04 3.55
N PHE A 113 6.82 -15.96 3.30
CA PHE A 113 5.86 -15.22 4.12
C PHE A 113 4.52 -15.95 4.12
N GLY A 114 3.73 -15.75 5.15
CA GLY A 114 2.40 -16.37 5.27
C GLY A 114 1.49 -15.98 4.11
N ASN A 115 0.62 -16.91 3.70
CA ASN A 115 -0.38 -16.64 2.66
C ASN A 115 -1.24 -15.42 3.05
N PRO A 116 -1.20 -14.32 2.28
CA PRO A 116 -1.90 -13.09 2.64
C PRO A 116 -3.42 -13.20 2.52
N GLN A 117 -3.93 -14.21 1.84
CA GLN A 117 -5.37 -14.40 1.64
C GLN A 117 -6.10 -14.66 2.96
N ALA A 118 -5.48 -15.39 3.90
CA ALA A 118 -6.09 -15.66 5.21
C ALA A 118 -6.40 -14.34 5.94
N ALA A 119 -5.41 -13.46 6.08
CA ALA A 119 -5.59 -12.17 6.70
C ALA A 119 -6.54 -11.24 5.92
N LEU A 120 -6.64 -11.40 4.60
CA LEU A 120 -7.63 -10.68 3.79
C LEU A 120 -9.06 -11.14 4.10
N TYR A 121 -9.28 -12.45 4.27
CA TYR A 121 -10.60 -12.98 4.65
C TYR A 121 -11.06 -12.44 6.01
N ASP A 122 -10.16 -12.36 7.00
CA ASP A 122 -10.48 -11.77 8.32
C ASP A 122 -10.90 -10.31 8.18
N ARG A 123 -10.18 -9.53 7.37
CA ARG A 123 -10.53 -8.13 7.08
C ARG A 123 -11.87 -7.98 6.36
N ILE A 124 -12.15 -8.83 5.36
CA ILE A 124 -13.44 -8.85 4.67
C ILE A 124 -14.56 -9.16 5.67
N ALA A 125 -14.37 -10.13 6.57
CA ALA A 125 -15.36 -10.50 7.58
C ALA A 125 -15.61 -9.33 8.55
N ALA A 126 -14.57 -8.64 9.01
CA ALA A 126 -14.70 -7.47 9.85
C ALA A 126 -15.48 -6.35 9.15
N VAL A 127 -15.12 -6.03 7.90
CA VAL A 127 -15.82 -4.99 7.11
C VAL A 127 -17.29 -5.36 6.88
N LYS A 128 -17.60 -6.63 6.61
CA LYS A 128 -18.99 -7.11 6.47
C LYS A 128 -19.84 -6.83 7.71
N GLY A 129 -19.27 -6.89 8.90
CA GLY A 129 -19.98 -6.56 10.13
C GLY A 129 -20.45 -5.09 10.20
N TRP A 130 -19.84 -4.20 9.44
CA TRP A 130 -20.13 -2.77 9.38
C TRP A 130 -20.82 -2.34 8.09
N ALA A 131 -20.80 -3.18 7.05
CA ALA A 131 -21.18 -2.81 5.68
C ALA A 131 -22.71 -2.66 5.49
N GLY A 132 -23.54 -3.13 6.41
CA GLY A 132 -25.00 -3.14 6.22
C GLY A 132 -25.37 -3.94 4.98
N ALA A 133 -26.04 -3.32 4.02
CA ALA A 133 -26.47 -3.95 2.76
C ALA A 133 -25.41 -3.90 1.65
N ILE A 134 -24.25 -3.26 1.87
CA ILE A 134 -23.24 -3.09 0.84
C ILE A 134 -22.49 -4.40 0.61
N PRO A 135 -22.39 -4.93 -0.63
CA PRO A 135 -21.53 -6.07 -0.94
C PRO A 135 -20.06 -5.79 -0.57
N VAL A 136 -19.33 -6.80 -0.09
CA VAL A 136 -17.92 -6.66 0.30
C VAL A 136 -17.08 -7.69 -0.41
N GLU A 137 -16.06 -7.24 -1.11
CA GLU A 137 -15.01 -8.06 -1.69
C GLU A 137 -13.62 -7.56 -1.29
N GLY A 138 -12.57 -8.32 -1.58
CA GLY A 138 -11.21 -7.91 -1.26
C GLY A 138 -10.18 -8.42 -2.25
N ARG A 139 -9.04 -7.74 -2.29
CA ARG A 139 -7.89 -8.13 -3.11
C ARG A 139 -6.59 -7.89 -2.34
N VAL A 140 -5.68 -8.86 -2.46
CA VAL A 140 -4.26 -8.65 -2.15
C VAL A 140 -3.62 -8.00 -3.37
N VAL A 141 -3.06 -6.82 -3.20
CA VAL A 141 -2.50 -6.04 -4.31
C VAL A 141 -0.99 -5.97 -4.17
N PHE A 142 -0.29 -6.56 -5.12
CA PHE A 142 1.17 -6.53 -5.18
C PHE A 142 1.68 -5.34 -5.99
N SER A 143 2.80 -4.79 -5.54
CA SER A 143 3.49 -3.72 -6.27
C SER A 143 3.96 -4.20 -7.66
N ARG A 144 4.27 -3.26 -8.54
CA ARG A 144 4.78 -3.55 -9.89
C ARG A 144 6.09 -4.34 -9.91
N ALA A 145 6.82 -4.33 -8.80
CA ALA A 145 8.07 -5.05 -8.67
C ALA A 145 7.90 -6.56 -8.43
N ALA A 146 6.67 -7.02 -8.16
CA ALA A 146 6.35 -8.43 -8.03
C ALA A 146 5.99 -9.05 -9.38
N THR A 147 6.48 -10.26 -9.64
CA THR A 147 6.08 -11.08 -10.80
C THR A 147 5.57 -12.42 -10.32
N PHE A 148 4.67 -13.03 -11.07
CA PHE A 148 4.05 -14.30 -10.73
C PHE A 148 4.27 -15.32 -11.87
N PRO A 149 5.42 -16.02 -11.90
CA PRO A 149 5.78 -16.90 -13.02
C PRO A 149 4.81 -18.09 -13.21
N LYS A 150 4.08 -18.46 -12.16
CA LYS A 150 3.08 -19.56 -12.18
C LYS A 150 1.63 -19.07 -12.23
N GLY A 151 1.42 -17.79 -12.56
CA GLY A 151 0.09 -17.15 -12.54
C GLY A 151 -0.26 -16.55 -11.18
N LEU A 152 -1.30 -15.71 -11.19
CA LEU A 152 -1.82 -15.04 -10.00
C LEU A 152 -2.76 -15.99 -9.23
N PRO A 153 -2.58 -16.16 -7.90
CA PRO A 153 -3.57 -16.80 -7.03
C PRO A 153 -4.89 -16.02 -7.03
N ARG A 154 -5.97 -16.67 -6.59
CA ARG A 154 -7.29 -16.01 -6.46
C ARG A 154 -7.19 -14.80 -5.54
N MET A 155 -8.06 -13.82 -5.73
CA MET A 155 -8.10 -12.58 -4.95
C MET A 155 -6.78 -11.79 -4.93
N THR A 156 -5.87 -12.09 -5.84
CA THR A 156 -4.58 -11.39 -5.97
C THR A 156 -4.56 -10.58 -7.25
N LEU A 157 -4.10 -9.34 -7.15
CA LEU A 157 -3.91 -8.44 -8.29
C LEU A 157 -2.51 -7.84 -8.28
N ARG A 158 -2.07 -7.39 -9.44
CA ARG A 158 -0.98 -6.45 -9.55
C ARG A 158 -1.53 -5.02 -9.54
N GLU A 159 -0.79 -4.09 -8.97
CA GLU A 159 -1.24 -2.69 -8.82
C GLU A 159 -1.66 -2.05 -10.16
N GLU A 160 -1.02 -2.44 -11.27
CA GLU A 160 -1.39 -1.96 -12.61
C GLU A 160 -2.70 -2.52 -13.16
N SER A 161 -3.16 -3.67 -12.66
CA SER A 161 -4.41 -4.30 -13.11
C SER A 161 -5.65 -3.79 -12.37
N LEU A 162 -5.46 -2.98 -11.31
CA LEU A 162 -6.57 -2.51 -10.47
C LEU A 162 -7.62 -1.74 -11.28
N GLU A 163 -7.17 -0.86 -12.18
CA GLU A 163 -8.06 -0.08 -13.04
C GLU A 163 -8.83 -0.94 -14.04
N ALA A 164 -8.21 -2.00 -14.57
CA ALA A 164 -8.87 -2.89 -15.51
C ALA A 164 -10.03 -3.67 -14.87
N ASP A 165 -9.86 -4.05 -13.58
CA ASP A 165 -10.86 -4.86 -12.87
C ASP A 165 -11.96 -4.03 -12.20
N PHE A 166 -11.67 -2.76 -11.85
CA PHE A 166 -12.54 -1.92 -11.02
C PHE A 166 -12.79 -0.52 -11.60
N LEU A 167 -12.66 -0.33 -12.91
CA LEU A 167 -12.86 0.98 -13.52
C LEU A 167 -14.21 1.60 -13.09
N LEU A 168 -14.15 2.81 -12.54
CA LEU A 168 -15.34 3.52 -12.05
C LEU A 168 -16.29 3.93 -13.19
N GLY A 169 -15.75 4.17 -14.41
CA GLY A 169 -16.49 4.74 -15.53
C GLY A 169 -16.81 6.22 -15.31
N GLU A 170 -17.95 6.68 -15.79
CA GLU A 170 -18.40 8.04 -15.61
C GLU A 170 -18.77 8.32 -14.15
N ARG A 171 -18.17 9.35 -13.56
CA ARG A 171 -18.31 9.66 -12.13
C ARG A 171 -19.77 9.89 -11.71
N GLY A 172 -20.54 10.63 -12.51
CA GLY A 172 -21.96 10.87 -12.21
C GLY A 172 -22.82 9.61 -12.25
N HIS A 173 -22.48 8.63 -13.09
CA HIS A 173 -23.11 7.32 -13.06
C HIS A 173 -22.73 6.55 -11.78
N ALA A 174 -21.45 6.52 -11.45
CA ALA A 174 -20.96 5.84 -10.27
C ALA A 174 -21.58 6.38 -8.97
N GLU A 175 -21.70 7.70 -8.83
CA GLU A 175 -22.34 8.33 -7.67
C GLU A 175 -23.83 7.93 -7.55
N ARG A 176 -24.56 7.80 -8.64
CA ARG A 176 -25.94 7.29 -8.61
C ARG A 176 -26.03 5.82 -8.19
N VAL A 177 -25.08 4.99 -8.64
CA VAL A 177 -25.04 3.57 -8.27
C VAL A 177 -24.80 3.39 -6.77
N VAL A 178 -23.90 4.19 -6.16
CA VAL A 178 -23.56 4.07 -4.74
C VAL A 178 -24.50 4.84 -3.83
N ALA A 179 -25.38 5.71 -4.36
CA ALA A 179 -26.28 6.54 -3.57
C ALA A 179 -27.09 5.76 -2.51
N PRO A 180 -27.65 4.54 -2.79
CA PRO A 180 -28.35 3.75 -1.80
C PRO A 180 -27.46 3.27 -0.63
N TRP A 181 -26.15 3.27 -0.77
CA TRP A 181 -25.19 2.79 0.21
C TRP A 181 -24.55 3.89 1.05
N MET A 182 -24.88 5.15 0.76
CA MET A 182 -24.17 6.28 1.38
C MET A 182 -24.36 6.36 2.90
N ASP A 183 -25.53 6.02 3.42
CA ASP A 183 -25.79 6.03 4.87
C ASP A 183 -24.97 4.95 5.58
N ASP A 184 -24.91 3.74 5.04
CA ASP A 184 -24.09 2.64 5.55
C ASP A 184 -22.60 3.00 5.48
N TRP A 185 -22.18 3.59 4.37
CA TRP A 185 -20.81 4.06 4.18
C TRP A 185 -20.42 5.13 5.20
N GLN A 186 -21.26 6.11 5.47
CA GLN A 186 -20.99 7.15 6.46
C GLN A 186 -20.92 6.60 7.88
N ARG A 187 -21.79 5.65 8.25
CA ARG A 187 -21.71 4.94 9.54
C ARG A 187 -20.38 4.20 9.68
N LEU A 188 -19.97 3.47 8.65
CA LEU A 188 -18.69 2.76 8.63
C LEU A 188 -17.52 3.74 8.78
N LYS A 189 -17.52 4.87 8.06
CA LYS A 189 -16.49 5.92 8.19
C LYS A 189 -16.38 6.45 9.61
N THR A 190 -17.50 6.65 10.29
CA THR A 190 -17.54 7.14 11.68
C THR A 190 -16.98 6.10 12.66
N SER A 191 -17.16 4.82 12.37
CA SER A 191 -16.64 3.71 13.20
C SER A 191 -15.16 3.41 12.95
N ALA A 192 -14.64 3.77 11.77
CA ALA A 192 -13.24 3.59 11.41
C ALA A 192 -12.35 4.56 12.20
N ARG A 193 -11.26 4.04 12.75
CA ARG A 193 -10.27 4.83 13.49
C ARG A 193 -8.96 4.88 12.72
N PRO A 194 -8.14 5.94 12.88
CA PRO A 194 -6.79 5.93 12.34
C PRO A 194 -6.02 4.72 12.87
N SER A 195 -5.42 3.94 11.98
CA SER A 195 -4.65 2.79 12.42
C SER A 195 -3.38 3.22 13.14
N ARG A 196 -3.06 2.55 14.26
CA ARG A 196 -1.78 2.71 14.96
C ARG A 196 -0.64 1.96 14.28
N PHE A 197 -0.95 1.06 13.36
CA PHE A 197 0.02 0.30 12.59
C PHE A 197 0.37 1.06 11.31
N GLN A 198 1.37 1.93 11.36
CA GLN A 198 1.99 2.45 10.14
C GLN A 198 2.97 1.40 9.61
N ARG A 199 2.72 0.87 8.41
CA ARG A 199 3.77 0.15 7.66
C ARG A 199 4.84 1.16 7.26
N SER A 200 6.01 1.04 7.89
CA SER A 200 7.24 1.76 7.53
C SER A 200 7.78 1.30 6.18
#